data_1072e909204842cb2acc22c883ac2e84
#
_entry.id   1072e909204842cb2acc22c883ac2e84
#
_cell.length_a   1.000
_cell.length_b   1.000
_cell.length_c   1.000
_cell.angle_alpha   90.00
_cell.angle_beta   90.00
_cell.angle_gamma   90.00
#
_symmetry.space_group_name_H-M   'P 1'
#
loop_
_entity.id
_entity.type
_entity.pdbx_description
1 polymer ?
#
loop_
_entity_poly.entity_id
_entity_poly.type
_entity_poly.pdbx_seq_one_letter_code
_entity_poly.pdbx_strand_id
1 'polypeptide(L)'
;MDGFSQRTPQQALAALLDRYAPQRLLLIGERFPALEAFAQAHPHVQIAVASPGPLPGELAAQRFDLALLVDCLEHLPKRDGLQLLGGIRNLNASRVAVLADLSACGWQETDFFALALQASEKFQRDAQVLNLFTYDLHEYKQVPDWLNAKFWANPENFGKYWW
;
A
#
# COMPACT_ATOMS: atom_id res chain seq x y z
N MET A 1 14.62 16.63 -15.23
CA MET A 1 14.43 15.91 -13.98
C MET A 1 13.51 14.75 -14.21
N ASP A 2 13.87 13.63 -13.73
CA ASP A 2 13.22 12.42 -14.16
C ASP A 2 12.11 11.96 -13.24
N GLY A 3 11.77 12.76 -12.25
CA GLY A 3 10.74 12.38 -11.30
C GLY A 3 11.19 11.38 -10.24
N PHE A 4 12.50 11.14 -10.13
CA PHE A 4 13.02 10.27 -9.09
C PHE A 4 13.11 11.02 -7.77
N SER A 5 12.81 10.32 -6.68
CA SER A 5 12.95 10.86 -5.35
C SER A 5 14.43 11.04 -5.01
N GLN A 6 14.74 12.08 -4.25
CA GLN A 6 16.11 12.31 -3.79
C GLN A 6 16.42 11.53 -2.52
N ARG A 7 15.44 10.97 -1.87
CA ARG A 7 15.66 10.15 -0.69
C ARG A 7 15.73 8.67 -1.09
N THR A 8 16.29 7.87 -0.19
CA THR A 8 16.38 6.43 -0.42
C THR A 8 15.04 5.76 -0.15
N PRO A 9 14.82 4.54 -0.68
CA PRO A 9 13.63 3.79 -0.32
C PRO A 9 13.47 3.59 1.19
N GLN A 10 14.57 3.37 1.92
CA GLN A 10 14.51 3.21 3.37
C GLN A 10 14.04 4.49 4.04
N GLN A 11 14.50 5.65 3.59
CA GLN A 11 14.03 6.92 4.12
C GLN A 11 12.55 7.13 3.86
N ALA A 12 12.10 6.75 2.68
CA ALA A 12 10.68 6.87 2.33
C ALA A 12 9.81 5.96 3.18
N LEU A 13 10.26 4.72 3.41
CA LEU A 13 9.53 3.79 4.25
C LEU A 13 9.51 4.24 5.71
N ALA A 14 10.63 4.78 6.19
CA ALA A 14 10.70 5.31 7.54
C ALA A 14 9.72 6.47 7.72
N ALA A 15 9.68 7.38 6.76
CA ALA A 15 8.75 8.51 6.82
C ALA A 15 7.30 8.06 6.78
N LEU A 16 7.01 7.04 6.00
CA LEU A 16 5.66 6.48 5.91
C LEU A 16 5.24 5.83 7.22
N LEU A 17 6.13 5.09 7.86
CA LEU A 17 5.87 4.48 9.16
C LEU A 17 5.62 5.54 10.23
N ASP A 18 6.42 6.61 10.25
CA ASP A 18 6.23 7.71 11.18
C ASP A 18 4.91 8.43 10.94
N ARG A 19 4.57 8.63 9.67
CA ARG A 19 3.33 9.33 9.30
C ARG A 19 2.09 8.57 9.73
N TYR A 20 2.07 7.27 9.46
CA TYR A 20 0.88 6.47 9.74
C TYR A 20 0.86 5.91 11.15
N ALA A 21 2.02 5.76 11.77
CA ALA A 21 2.16 5.26 13.15
C ALA A 21 1.25 4.05 13.41
N PRO A 22 1.40 2.97 12.62
CA PRO A 22 0.51 1.82 12.77
C PRO A 22 0.72 1.13 14.11
N GLN A 23 -0.35 0.63 14.70
CA GLN A 23 -0.30 -0.20 15.90
C GLN A 23 -0.23 -1.67 15.53
N ARG A 24 -0.84 -2.06 14.42
CA ARG A 24 -0.79 -3.42 13.88
C ARG A 24 -0.34 -3.35 12.44
N LEU A 25 0.77 -3.98 12.16
CA LEU A 25 1.43 -3.89 10.87
C LEU A 25 1.63 -5.29 10.28
N LEU A 26 1.30 -5.44 9.00
CA LEU A 26 1.57 -6.67 8.26
C LEU A 26 2.70 -6.39 7.26
N LEU A 27 3.74 -7.21 7.29
CA LEU A 27 4.83 -7.15 6.32
C LEU A 27 4.83 -8.42 5.49
N ILE A 28 4.75 -8.26 4.18
CA ILE A 28 4.96 -9.36 3.24
C ILE A 28 6.33 -9.16 2.63
N GLY A 29 7.28 -10.02 3.00
CA GLY A 29 8.66 -9.92 2.60
C GLY A 29 9.58 -10.03 3.79
N GLU A 30 10.79 -9.50 3.66
CA GLU A 30 11.78 -9.56 4.72
C GLU A 30 11.81 -8.25 5.51
N ARG A 31 12.14 -8.37 6.78
CA ARG A 31 12.30 -7.20 7.64
C ARG A 31 13.45 -6.35 7.13
N PHE A 32 13.34 -5.05 7.32
CA PHE A 32 14.31 -4.09 6.78
C PHE A 32 14.66 -3.06 7.86
N PRO A 33 15.80 -2.35 7.70
CA PRO A 33 16.30 -1.46 8.77
C PRO A 33 15.31 -0.39 9.24
N ALA A 34 14.57 0.23 8.32
CA ALA A 34 13.61 1.26 8.71
C ALA A 34 12.50 0.68 9.60
N LEU A 35 12.08 -0.55 9.32
CA LEU A 35 11.08 -1.22 10.13
C LEU A 35 11.64 -1.55 11.53
N GLU A 36 12.86 -2.02 11.58
CA GLU A 36 13.49 -2.35 12.87
C GLU A 36 13.62 -1.09 13.73
N ALA A 37 14.01 0.04 13.14
CA ALA A 37 14.11 1.29 13.86
C ALA A 37 12.74 1.74 14.37
N PHE A 38 11.71 1.60 13.55
CA PHE A 38 10.34 1.93 13.96
C PHE A 38 9.90 1.06 15.12
N ALA A 39 10.15 -0.24 15.05
CA ALA A 39 9.76 -1.18 16.10
C ALA A 39 10.45 -0.85 17.42
N GLN A 40 11.73 -0.45 17.37
CA GLN A 40 12.45 -0.05 18.57
C GLN A 40 11.89 1.21 19.19
N ALA A 41 11.48 2.17 18.34
CA ALA A 41 10.89 3.42 18.82
C ALA A 41 9.46 3.25 19.31
N HIS A 42 8.78 2.18 18.89
CA HIS A 42 7.38 1.92 19.23
C HIS A 42 7.23 0.48 19.74
N PRO A 43 7.62 0.21 20.99
CA PRO A 43 7.68 -1.18 21.48
C PRO A 43 6.33 -1.87 21.56
N HIS A 44 5.23 -1.13 21.47
CA HIS A 44 3.89 -1.73 21.51
C HIS A 44 3.35 -2.11 20.13
N VAL A 45 4.06 -1.78 19.07
CA VAL A 45 3.59 -2.14 17.72
C VAL A 45 3.58 -3.65 17.54
N GLN A 46 2.51 -4.17 16.95
CA GLN A 46 2.39 -5.57 16.62
C GLN A 46 2.72 -5.76 15.15
N ILE A 47 3.73 -6.55 14.86
CA ILE A 47 4.21 -6.77 13.51
C ILE A 47 4.04 -8.24 13.18
N ALA A 48 3.25 -8.52 12.14
CA ALA A 48 3.13 -9.85 11.57
C ALA A 48 3.93 -9.89 10.25
N VAL A 49 4.70 -10.94 10.05
CA VAL A 49 5.53 -11.09 8.87
C VAL A 49 5.11 -12.35 8.12
N ALA A 50 4.94 -12.24 6.81
CA ALA A 50 4.60 -13.36 5.95
C ALA A 50 5.52 -13.38 4.74
N SER A 51 5.71 -14.56 4.17
CA SER A 51 6.46 -14.71 2.93
C SER A 51 5.59 -14.33 1.74
N PRO A 52 6.19 -13.95 0.60
CA PRO A 52 5.41 -13.73 -0.61
C PRO A 52 4.60 -14.97 -0.98
N GLY A 53 3.30 -14.79 -1.15
CA GLY A 53 2.39 -15.88 -1.45
C GLY A 53 1.05 -15.66 -0.77
N PRO A 54 0.16 -16.65 -0.85
CA PRO A 54 -1.13 -16.55 -0.17
C PRO A 54 -0.94 -16.37 1.33
N LEU A 55 -1.76 -15.51 1.94
CA LEU A 55 -1.67 -15.30 3.39
C LEU A 55 -2.07 -16.58 4.13
N PRO A 56 -1.31 -16.93 5.19
CA PRO A 56 -1.77 -17.99 6.09
C PRO A 56 -3.16 -17.65 6.64
N GLY A 57 -3.98 -18.69 6.87
CA GLY A 57 -5.35 -18.47 7.31
C GLY A 57 -5.46 -17.61 8.57
N GLU A 58 -4.53 -17.77 9.50
CA GLU A 58 -4.54 -16.98 10.73
C GLU A 58 -4.29 -15.50 10.49
N LEU A 59 -3.47 -15.15 9.48
CA LEU A 59 -3.23 -13.75 9.12
C LEU A 59 -4.33 -13.21 8.22
N ALA A 60 -4.87 -14.05 7.36
CA ALA A 60 -5.93 -13.64 6.45
C ALA A 60 -7.22 -13.25 7.20
N ALA A 61 -7.38 -13.73 8.41
CA ALA A 61 -8.53 -13.42 9.26
C ALA A 61 -8.35 -12.16 10.10
N GLN A 62 -7.17 -11.55 10.07
CA GLN A 62 -6.86 -10.38 10.91
C GLN A 62 -6.90 -9.10 10.11
N ARG A 63 -7.05 -7.99 10.83
CA ARG A 63 -7.02 -6.66 10.25
C ARG A 63 -5.82 -5.89 10.79
N PHE A 64 -5.23 -5.10 9.92
CA PHE A 64 -4.03 -4.33 10.21
C PHE A 64 -4.25 -2.86 9.84
N ASP A 65 -3.50 -1.98 10.49
CA ASP A 65 -3.53 -0.55 10.18
C ASP A 65 -2.77 -0.25 8.90
N LEU A 66 -1.71 -1.01 8.67
CA LEU A 66 -0.83 -0.83 7.50
C LEU A 66 -0.30 -2.17 7.05
N ALA A 67 -0.32 -2.41 5.76
CA ALA A 67 0.35 -3.55 5.14
C ALA A 67 1.46 -3.04 4.24
N LEU A 68 2.64 -3.64 4.37
CA LEU A 68 3.80 -3.34 3.55
C LEU A 68 4.16 -4.54 2.70
N LEU A 69 4.26 -4.34 1.40
CA LEU A 69 4.74 -5.36 0.47
C LEU A 69 6.05 -4.86 -0.11
N VAL A 70 7.16 -5.37 0.41
CA VAL A 70 8.51 -4.94 0.05
C VAL A 70 9.26 -6.13 -0.51
N ASP A 71 9.72 -6.01 -1.75
CA ASP A 71 10.39 -7.09 -2.46
C ASP A 71 9.52 -8.35 -2.46
N CYS A 72 8.23 -8.16 -2.71
CA CYS A 72 7.24 -9.22 -2.64
C CYS A 72 6.76 -9.64 -4.03
N LEU A 73 6.30 -8.68 -4.82
CA LEU A 73 5.66 -8.97 -6.11
C LEU A 73 6.65 -9.55 -7.12
N GLU A 74 7.93 -9.27 -6.96
CA GLU A 74 8.99 -9.81 -7.82
C GLU A 74 9.13 -11.31 -7.68
N HIS A 75 8.64 -11.89 -6.59
CA HIS A 75 8.75 -13.31 -6.29
C HIS A 75 7.47 -14.09 -6.56
N LEU A 76 6.46 -13.44 -7.14
CA LEU A 76 5.16 -14.04 -7.38
C LEU A 76 4.77 -13.92 -8.85
N PRO A 77 4.07 -14.93 -9.41
CA PRO A 77 3.36 -14.70 -10.67
C PRO A 77 2.41 -13.53 -10.52
N LYS A 78 2.25 -12.75 -11.57
CA LYS A 78 1.42 -11.55 -11.52
C LYS A 78 0.01 -11.84 -11.01
N ARG A 79 -0.56 -12.95 -11.46
CA ARG A 79 -1.90 -13.36 -11.04
C ARG A 79 -1.99 -13.52 -9.53
N ASP A 80 -0.99 -14.18 -8.93
CA ASP A 80 -0.96 -14.41 -7.49
C ASP A 80 -0.74 -13.10 -6.74
N GLY A 81 0.11 -12.22 -7.29
CA GLY A 81 0.34 -10.92 -6.71
C GLY A 81 -0.90 -10.05 -6.72
N LEU A 82 -1.65 -10.06 -7.82
CA LEU A 82 -2.91 -9.32 -7.91
C LEU A 82 -3.92 -9.81 -6.88
N GLN A 83 -4.01 -11.12 -6.72
CA GLN A 83 -4.93 -11.73 -5.77
C GLN A 83 -4.54 -11.38 -4.33
N LEU A 84 -3.25 -11.45 -4.02
CA LEU A 84 -2.74 -11.12 -2.69
C LEU A 84 -2.98 -9.65 -2.37
N LEU A 85 -2.56 -8.75 -3.25
CA LEU A 85 -2.67 -7.32 -3.01
C LEU A 85 -4.13 -6.88 -2.93
N GLY A 86 -4.96 -7.36 -3.83
CA GLY A 86 -6.39 -7.04 -3.82
C GLY A 86 -7.08 -7.52 -2.56
N GLY A 87 -6.73 -8.72 -2.09
CA GLY A 87 -7.29 -9.27 -0.86
C GLY A 87 -6.87 -8.46 0.36
N ILE A 88 -5.60 -8.10 0.45
CA ILE A 88 -5.10 -7.29 1.55
C ILE A 88 -5.80 -5.93 1.58
N ARG A 89 -5.89 -5.27 0.43
CA ARG A 89 -6.55 -3.98 0.33
C ARG A 89 -8.01 -4.04 0.76
N ASN A 90 -8.70 -5.08 0.34
CA ASN A 90 -10.15 -5.18 0.58
C ASN A 90 -10.49 -5.67 1.98
N LEU A 91 -9.67 -6.57 2.53
CA LEU A 91 -10.07 -7.33 3.70
C LEU A 91 -9.17 -7.12 4.92
N ASN A 92 -7.90 -6.80 4.73
CA ASN A 92 -6.92 -6.90 5.80
C ASN A 92 -6.38 -5.56 6.29
N ALA A 93 -6.24 -4.56 5.44
CA ALA A 93 -5.56 -3.33 5.84
C ALA A 93 -6.27 -2.10 5.30
N SER A 94 -6.31 -1.05 6.12
CA SER A 94 -6.87 0.23 5.71
C SER A 94 -5.84 1.08 4.96
N ARG A 95 -4.56 0.76 5.11
CA ARG A 95 -3.48 1.41 4.37
C ARG A 95 -2.52 0.36 3.84
N VAL A 96 -2.05 0.55 2.63
CA VAL A 96 -1.15 -0.39 1.97
C VAL A 96 -0.03 0.40 1.30
N ALA A 97 1.18 -0.10 1.40
CA ALA A 97 2.31 0.45 0.66
C ALA A 97 3.05 -0.69 -0.03
N VAL A 98 3.36 -0.50 -1.30
CA VAL A 98 4.07 -1.49 -2.10
C VAL A 98 5.32 -0.85 -2.68
N LEU A 99 6.45 -1.46 -2.42
CA LEU A 99 7.72 -1.07 -3.04
C LEU A 99 8.14 -2.20 -3.98
N ALA A 100 8.23 -1.90 -5.26
CA ALA A 100 8.48 -2.95 -6.24
C ALA A 100 9.29 -2.44 -7.43
N ASP A 101 10.04 -3.36 -8.04
CA ASP A 101 10.70 -3.16 -9.32
C ASP A 101 9.75 -3.69 -10.38
N LEU A 102 9.11 -2.78 -11.11
CA LEU A 102 8.07 -3.17 -12.07
C LEU A 102 8.63 -4.01 -13.22
N SER A 103 9.88 -3.77 -13.60
CA SER A 103 10.48 -4.55 -14.68
C SER A 103 10.75 -6.00 -14.23
N ALA A 104 11.00 -6.21 -12.96
CA ALA A 104 11.25 -7.55 -12.43
C ALA A 104 9.97 -8.34 -12.19
N CYS A 105 8.86 -7.67 -11.87
CA CYS A 105 7.61 -8.37 -11.54
C CYS A 105 6.61 -8.39 -12.69
N GLY A 106 6.89 -7.69 -13.79
CA GLY A 106 6.01 -7.69 -14.94
C GLY A 106 4.73 -6.89 -14.76
N TRP A 107 4.68 -6.06 -13.74
CA TRP A 107 3.52 -5.19 -13.49
C TRP A 107 3.71 -3.86 -14.20
N GLN A 108 2.59 -3.21 -14.48
CA GLN A 108 2.57 -1.84 -14.98
C GLN A 108 1.92 -0.94 -13.93
N GLU A 109 2.18 0.36 -14.03
CA GLU A 109 1.59 1.31 -13.09
C GLU A 109 0.07 1.21 -13.09
N THR A 110 -0.53 0.99 -14.26
CA THR A 110 -1.98 0.87 -14.39
C THR A 110 -2.56 -0.28 -13.59
N ASP A 111 -1.78 -1.34 -13.35
CA ASP A 111 -2.25 -2.45 -12.53
C ASP A 111 -2.48 -1.99 -11.08
N PHE A 112 -1.61 -1.11 -10.58
CA PHE A 112 -1.78 -0.56 -9.24
C PHE A 112 -2.94 0.44 -9.18
N PHE A 113 -3.08 1.26 -10.22
CA PHE A 113 -4.19 2.22 -10.28
C PHE A 113 -5.54 1.50 -10.31
N ALA A 114 -5.61 0.35 -10.97
CA ALA A 114 -6.84 -0.46 -11.01
C ALA A 114 -7.20 -0.99 -9.63
N LEU A 115 -6.23 -1.11 -8.72
CA LEU A 115 -6.45 -1.51 -7.33
C LEU A 115 -6.56 -0.31 -6.40
N ALA A 116 -6.71 0.88 -6.96
CA ALA A 116 -6.86 2.14 -6.23
C ALA A 116 -5.60 2.58 -5.48
N LEU A 117 -4.45 2.00 -5.79
CA LEU A 117 -3.19 2.52 -5.26
C LEU A 117 -2.73 3.69 -6.13
N GLN A 118 -2.00 4.60 -5.52
CA GLN A 118 -1.46 5.78 -6.18
C GLN A 118 0.06 5.71 -6.20
N ALA A 119 0.65 6.22 -7.27
CA ALA A 119 2.10 6.33 -7.35
C ALA A 119 2.56 7.39 -6.35
N SER A 120 3.50 7.03 -5.50
CA SER A 120 4.04 7.93 -4.49
C SER A 120 5.42 8.44 -4.87
N GLU A 121 6.38 7.53 -5.07
CA GLU A 121 7.75 7.91 -5.37
C GLU A 121 8.40 6.88 -6.28
N LYS A 122 9.42 7.33 -7.01
CA LYS A 122 10.32 6.48 -7.78
C LYS A 122 11.73 6.66 -7.27
N PHE A 123 12.48 5.57 -7.20
CA PHE A 123 13.85 5.59 -6.70
C PHE A 123 14.78 4.97 -7.76
N GLN A 124 15.87 5.66 -8.04
CA GLN A 124 16.90 5.13 -8.94
C GLN A 124 18.01 4.51 -8.09
N ARG A 125 18.26 3.24 -8.29
CA ARG A 125 19.33 2.53 -7.58
C ARG A 125 20.13 1.72 -8.59
N ASP A 126 21.33 2.21 -8.91
CA ASP A 126 22.20 1.59 -9.90
C ASP A 126 21.43 1.35 -11.21
N ALA A 127 21.26 0.11 -11.63
CA ALA A 127 20.53 -0.23 -12.84
C ALA A 127 19.05 -0.52 -12.57
N GLN A 128 18.58 -0.29 -11.34
CA GLN A 128 17.25 -0.68 -10.92
C GLN A 128 16.40 0.53 -10.57
N VAL A 129 15.14 0.49 -10.96
CA VAL A 129 14.17 1.52 -10.58
C VAL A 129 13.12 0.89 -9.69
N LEU A 130 12.96 1.45 -8.50
CA LEU A 130 11.93 1.00 -7.56
C LEU A 130 10.80 2.01 -7.53
N ASN A 131 9.59 1.51 -7.50
CA ASN A 131 8.38 2.33 -7.44
C ASN A 131 7.65 2.07 -6.13
N LEU A 132 7.23 3.15 -5.48
CA LEU A 132 6.42 3.07 -4.27
C LEU A 132 4.99 3.47 -4.60
N PHE A 133 4.05 2.59 -4.31
CA PHE A 133 2.62 2.84 -4.47
C PHE A 133 1.94 2.74 -3.12
N THR A 134 0.93 3.59 -2.91
CA THR A 134 0.24 3.62 -1.63
C THR A 134 -1.27 3.63 -1.82
N TYR A 135 -1.97 3.07 -0.85
CA TYR A 135 -3.40 3.11 -0.74
C TYR A 135 -3.79 3.51 0.68
N ASP A 136 -4.71 4.43 0.81
CA ASP A 136 -5.25 4.84 2.09
C ASP A 136 -6.77 4.86 1.99
N LEU A 137 -7.41 3.96 2.71
CA LEU A 137 -8.86 3.84 2.70
C LEU A 137 -9.54 5.15 3.11
N HIS A 138 -8.95 5.85 4.06
CA HIS A 138 -9.52 7.11 4.55
C HIS A 138 -9.47 8.20 3.48
N GLU A 139 -8.36 8.28 2.75
CA GLU A 139 -8.25 9.23 1.64
C GLU A 139 -9.14 8.81 0.46
N TYR A 140 -9.19 7.53 0.17
CA TYR A 140 -10.00 7.01 -0.92
C TYR A 140 -11.47 7.30 -0.71
N LYS A 141 -11.94 7.24 0.54
CA LYS A 141 -13.34 7.48 0.87
C LYS A 141 -13.69 8.95 1.02
N GLN A 142 -12.71 9.83 0.98
CA GLN A 142 -13.00 11.26 1.01
C GLN A 142 -13.50 11.69 -0.36
N VAL A 143 -14.77 12.04 -0.38
CA VAL A 143 -15.44 12.47 -1.62
C VAL A 143 -15.25 13.97 -1.74
N PRO A 144 -14.80 14.48 -2.91
CA PRO A 144 -14.72 15.93 -3.10
C PRO A 144 -16.06 16.59 -2.79
N ASP A 145 -16.00 17.83 -2.31
CA ASP A 145 -17.22 18.53 -1.88
C ASP A 145 -18.28 18.57 -2.97
N TRP A 146 -17.85 18.73 -4.21
CA TRP A 146 -18.79 18.81 -5.32
C TRP A 146 -19.53 17.48 -5.57
N LEU A 147 -19.08 16.39 -4.97
CA LEU A 147 -19.78 15.09 -5.03
C LEU A 147 -20.67 14.85 -3.83
N ASN A 148 -20.70 15.75 -2.86
CA ASN A 148 -21.60 15.62 -1.72
C ASN A 148 -23.03 15.98 -2.09
N ALA A 149 -23.98 15.42 -1.36
CA ALA A 149 -25.40 15.63 -1.65
C ALA A 149 -25.79 17.11 -1.66
N LYS A 150 -25.15 17.93 -0.84
CA LYS A 150 -25.44 19.36 -0.76
C LYS A 150 -25.14 20.11 -2.04
N PHE A 151 -24.32 19.55 -2.92
CA PHE A 151 -24.00 20.17 -4.19
C PHE A 151 -24.78 19.60 -5.37
N TRP A 152 -25.67 18.66 -5.10
CA TRP A 152 -26.48 18.10 -6.17
C TRP A 152 -27.72 18.94 -6.35
N ALA A 153 -28.08 19.20 -7.60
CA ALA A 153 -29.28 19.97 -7.91
C ALA A 153 -30.54 19.30 -7.38
N ASN A 154 -30.49 17.99 -7.23
CA ASN A 154 -31.65 17.21 -6.83
C ASN A 154 -31.22 16.17 -5.81
N PRO A 155 -31.19 16.54 -4.53
CA PRO A 155 -30.66 15.64 -3.50
C PRO A 155 -31.41 14.31 -3.37
N GLU A 156 -32.71 14.28 -3.68
CA GLU A 156 -33.43 13.03 -3.58
C GLU A 156 -32.98 12.01 -4.63
N ASN A 157 -32.31 12.45 -5.68
CA ASN A 157 -31.78 11.55 -6.69
C ASN A 157 -30.39 11.05 -6.35
N PHE A 158 -29.75 11.59 -5.33
CA PHE A 158 -28.40 11.25 -4.99
C PHE A 158 -28.22 9.75 -4.80
N GLY A 159 -29.06 9.13 -4.01
CA GLY A 159 -29.00 7.70 -3.77
C GLY A 159 -29.42 6.86 -4.97
N LYS A 160 -30.20 7.43 -5.89
CA LYS A 160 -30.70 6.69 -7.05
C LYS A 160 -29.64 6.54 -8.15
N TYR A 161 -28.79 7.55 -8.31
CA TYR A 161 -27.86 7.59 -9.43
C TYR A 161 -26.45 7.39 -9.01
N TRP A 162 -26.25 7.15 -7.74
CA TRP A 162 -24.91 7.21 -7.23
C TRP A 162 -24.21 5.87 -7.31
N TRP A 163 -24.84 4.82 -7.21
CA TRP A 163 -24.30 3.55 -7.23
C TRP A 163 -24.10 2.99 -8.41
#